data_b3e831d984d719a6ed6edc5928f73050
#
_entry.id   b3e831d984d719a6ed6edc5928f73050
#
_cell.length_a   1.000
_cell.length_b   1.000
_cell.length_c   1.000
_cell.angle_alpha   90.00
_cell.angle_beta   90.00
_cell.angle_gamma   90.00
#
_symmetry.space_group_name_H-M   'P 1'
#
loop_
_entity.id
_entity.type
_entity.pdbx_description
1 polymer ?
#
loop_
_entity_poly.entity_id
_entity_poly.type
_entity_poly.pdbx_seq_one_letter_code
_entity_poly.pdbx_strand_id
1 'polypeptide(L)'
;TAIIIAPYAKHRIILSGTPMPNNAKDLWTQITFLWPQHHPLGNQIIYNNYVKKHGVGKYQSILNSLFCRIKKNTLNLPKPKWIMHEVELNTRQRDIYNVIEADTLKEINETNIQDQAKLQKFRIAKMVRLLQTASNPSLLSELTSGFDVSNDLFSEQFGIPKPSGTMSTLEPTTIEKISNYSKFEMPSKMVKAAQIAGNLYDEGHKVIIWNSFIHNMMLFQNDLLSNKKVN
;
A
#
# COMPACT_ATOMS: atom_id res chain seq x y z
N THR A 1 0.64 2.29 -22.13
CA THR A 1 1.47 3.26 -22.89
C THR A 1 2.79 2.63 -23.35
N ALA A 2 3.59 1.99 -22.50
CA ALA A 2 4.88 1.39 -22.88
C ALA A 2 4.78 0.37 -24.02
N ILE A 3 3.75 -0.47 -24.04
CA ILE A 3 3.52 -1.47 -25.09
C ILE A 3 3.29 -0.82 -26.45
N ILE A 4 2.63 0.34 -26.50
CA ILE A 4 2.36 1.08 -27.76
C ILE A 4 3.68 1.58 -28.37
N ILE A 5 4.64 1.97 -27.55
CA ILE A 5 5.93 2.50 -27.99
C ILE A 5 6.90 1.36 -28.36
N ALA A 6 6.71 0.17 -27.81
CA ALA A 6 7.62 -0.97 -27.98
C ALA A 6 7.97 -1.29 -29.45
N PRO A 7 7.03 -1.31 -30.43
CA PRO A 7 7.36 -1.62 -31.82
C PRO A 7 8.33 -0.64 -32.49
N TYR A 8 8.39 0.60 -32.00
CA TYR A 8 9.24 1.67 -32.57
C TYR A 8 10.65 1.69 -31.96
N ALA A 9 10.89 0.93 -30.90
CA ALA A 9 12.19 0.89 -30.24
C ALA A 9 13.10 -0.19 -30.88
N LYS A 10 14.34 0.18 -31.22
CA LYS A 10 15.34 -0.74 -31.73
C LYS A 10 15.82 -1.74 -30.68
N HIS A 11 15.99 -1.27 -29.43
CA HIS A 11 16.40 -2.09 -28.28
C HIS A 11 15.43 -1.84 -27.12
N ARG A 12 15.12 -2.89 -26.36
CA ARG A 12 14.19 -2.84 -25.24
C ARG A 12 14.78 -3.57 -24.06
N ILE A 13 14.81 -2.91 -22.91
CA ILE A 13 15.32 -3.45 -21.64
C ILE A 13 14.31 -3.08 -20.54
N ILE A 14 14.04 -4.04 -19.66
CA ILE A 14 13.25 -3.80 -18.45
C ILE A 14 14.15 -3.99 -17.23
N LEU A 15 14.21 -2.99 -16.36
CA LEU A 15 14.86 -3.04 -15.06
C LEU A 15 13.80 -3.03 -13.98
N SER A 16 13.72 -4.09 -13.20
CA SER A 16 12.74 -4.22 -12.10
C SER A 16 13.30 -5.06 -10.97
N GLY A 17 13.09 -4.61 -9.73
CA GLY A 17 13.35 -5.41 -8.54
C GLY A 17 12.24 -6.44 -8.24
N THR A 18 11.04 -6.24 -8.83
CA THR A 18 9.84 -7.05 -8.59
C THR A 18 9.11 -7.33 -9.90
N PRO A 19 9.61 -8.25 -10.75
CA PRO A 19 9.01 -8.50 -12.07
C PRO A 19 7.61 -9.12 -11.99
N MET A 20 7.21 -9.66 -10.85
CA MET A 20 5.89 -10.23 -10.58
C MET A 20 5.32 -9.63 -9.28
N PRO A 21 4.89 -8.35 -9.27
CA PRO A 21 4.44 -7.71 -8.05
C PRO A 21 3.14 -8.35 -7.49
N ASN A 22 2.23 -8.78 -8.35
CA ASN A 22 0.97 -9.39 -7.94
C ASN A 22 0.95 -10.90 -8.19
N ASN A 23 1.31 -11.33 -9.39
CA ASN A 23 1.31 -12.74 -9.77
C ASN A 23 2.08 -12.98 -11.08
N ALA A 24 2.18 -14.25 -11.47
CA ALA A 24 2.91 -14.66 -12.67
C ALA A 24 2.33 -14.12 -14.00
N LYS A 25 1.07 -13.63 -14.02
CA LYS A 25 0.48 -13.03 -15.23
C LYS A 25 1.15 -11.71 -15.61
N ASP A 26 1.72 -11.00 -14.62
CA ASP A 26 2.40 -9.72 -14.83
C ASP A 26 3.58 -9.86 -15.82
N LEU A 27 4.21 -11.04 -15.88
CA LEU A 27 5.29 -11.32 -16.82
C LEU A 27 4.84 -11.25 -18.28
N TRP A 28 3.61 -11.67 -18.58
CA TRP A 28 3.13 -11.66 -19.97
C TRP A 28 3.17 -10.26 -20.57
N THR A 29 2.73 -9.26 -19.84
CA THR A 29 2.74 -7.85 -20.27
C THR A 29 4.16 -7.31 -20.45
N GLN A 30 5.09 -7.66 -19.55
CA GLN A 30 6.50 -7.27 -19.66
C GLN A 30 7.17 -7.91 -20.86
N ILE A 31 6.90 -9.19 -21.09
CA ILE A 31 7.42 -9.91 -22.27
C ILE A 31 6.82 -9.34 -23.57
N THR A 32 5.56 -8.93 -23.58
CA THR A 32 4.95 -8.22 -24.73
C THR A 32 5.69 -6.93 -25.07
N PHE A 33 6.17 -6.19 -24.07
CA PHE A 33 6.99 -5.00 -24.31
C PHE A 33 8.34 -5.37 -24.95
N LEU A 34 8.99 -6.43 -24.47
CA LEU A 34 10.31 -6.86 -24.99
C LEU A 34 10.21 -7.46 -26.41
N TRP A 35 9.16 -8.25 -26.67
CA TRP A 35 8.90 -8.93 -27.96
C TRP A 35 7.50 -8.64 -28.48
N PRO A 36 7.26 -7.43 -29.04
CA PRO A 36 5.91 -7.01 -29.45
C PRO A 36 5.34 -7.80 -30.62
N GLN A 37 6.18 -8.44 -31.48
CA GLN A 37 5.73 -9.17 -32.64
C GLN A 37 5.66 -10.69 -32.42
N HIS A 38 6.60 -11.27 -31.70
CA HIS A 38 6.70 -12.72 -31.45
C HIS A 38 6.79 -12.98 -29.95
N HIS A 39 5.66 -13.25 -29.34
CA HIS A 39 5.59 -13.44 -27.90
C HIS A 39 6.09 -14.84 -27.49
N PRO A 40 7.23 -14.97 -26.78
CA PRO A 40 7.82 -16.27 -26.47
C PRO A 40 6.98 -17.13 -25.50
N LEU A 41 6.07 -16.51 -24.74
CA LEU A 41 5.13 -17.23 -23.85
C LEU A 41 3.81 -17.61 -24.56
N GLY A 42 3.66 -17.25 -25.83
CA GLY A 42 2.50 -17.57 -26.65
C GLY A 42 1.25 -16.77 -26.35
N ASN A 43 0.08 -17.38 -26.48
CA ASN A 43 -1.21 -16.70 -26.32
C ASN A 43 -1.46 -16.35 -24.86
N GLN A 44 -1.94 -15.12 -24.61
CA GLN A 44 -2.18 -14.57 -23.27
C GLN A 44 -3.19 -15.39 -22.45
N ILE A 45 -4.29 -15.81 -23.07
CA ILE A 45 -5.35 -16.55 -22.38
C ILE A 45 -4.83 -17.90 -21.92
N ILE A 46 -4.10 -18.60 -22.81
CA ILE A 46 -3.53 -19.91 -22.50
C ILE A 46 -2.48 -19.77 -21.39
N TYR A 47 -1.58 -18.79 -21.49
CA TYR A 47 -0.58 -18.49 -20.47
C TYR A 47 -1.24 -18.20 -19.12
N ASN A 48 -2.19 -17.26 -19.08
CA ASN A 48 -2.86 -16.85 -17.85
C ASN A 48 -3.62 -17.98 -17.16
N ASN A 49 -4.30 -18.84 -17.94
CA ASN A 49 -5.01 -20.00 -17.42
C ASN A 49 -4.05 -21.05 -16.85
N TYR A 50 -2.92 -21.26 -17.53
CA TYR A 50 -1.91 -22.20 -17.06
C TYR A 50 -1.26 -21.70 -15.75
N VAL A 51 -0.74 -20.47 -15.72
CA VAL A 51 -0.01 -19.95 -14.55
C VAL A 51 -0.90 -19.79 -13.31
N LYS A 52 -2.20 -19.56 -13.51
CA LYS A 52 -3.18 -19.54 -12.40
C LYS A 52 -3.26 -20.87 -11.67
N LYS A 53 -3.13 -22.01 -12.40
CA LYS A 53 -3.26 -23.36 -11.85
C LYS A 53 -1.93 -23.97 -11.41
N HIS A 54 -0.86 -23.69 -12.15
CA HIS A 54 0.40 -24.45 -12.06
C HIS A 54 1.63 -23.54 -11.82
N GLY A 55 1.45 -22.23 -11.69
CA GLY A 55 2.59 -21.29 -11.64
C GLY A 55 3.37 -21.26 -12.96
N VAL A 56 4.62 -20.79 -12.94
CA VAL A 56 5.44 -20.60 -14.14
C VAL A 56 6.16 -21.84 -14.63
N GLY A 57 5.99 -23.01 -14.01
CA GLY A 57 6.81 -24.21 -14.23
C GLY A 57 7.09 -24.55 -15.70
N LYS A 58 6.06 -24.67 -16.56
CA LYS A 58 6.19 -24.93 -17.99
C LYS A 58 7.06 -23.91 -18.73
N TYR A 59 7.03 -22.65 -18.30
CA TYR A 59 7.73 -21.55 -18.97
C TYR A 59 9.10 -21.25 -18.34
N GLN A 60 9.51 -22.00 -17.31
CA GLN A 60 10.72 -21.71 -16.54
C GLN A 60 11.98 -21.71 -17.40
N SER A 61 12.11 -22.64 -18.34
CA SER A 61 13.26 -22.72 -19.25
C SER A 61 13.36 -21.48 -20.15
N ILE A 62 12.22 -21.03 -20.70
CA ILE A 62 12.15 -19.82 -21.53
C ILE A 62 12.49 -18.61 -20.68
N LEU A 63 11.87 -18.47 -19.52
CA LEU A 63 12.09 -17.34 -18.62
C LEU A 63 13.53 -17.24 -18.14
N ASN A 64 14.18 -18.35 -17.81
CA ASN A 64 15.57 -18.35 -17.34
C ASN A 64 16.56 -17.77 -18.38
N SER A 65 16.29 -17.96 -19.68
CA SER A 65 17.13 -17.39 -20.75
C SER A 65 16.89 -15.90 -21.00
N LEU A 66 15.75 -15.36 -20.55
CA LEU A 66 15.35 -13.97 -20.78
C LEU A 66 15.69 -13.03 -19.60
N PHE A 67 16.03 -13.59 -18.44
CA PHE A 67 16.24 -12.81 -17.21
C PHE A 67 17.67 -12.94 -16.68
N CYS A 68 18.28 -11.80 -16.40
CA CYS A 68 19.45 -11.74 -15.54
C CYS A 68 18.98 -11.35 -14.13
N ARG A 69 19.13 -12.26 -13.15
CA ARG A 69 18.68 -12.05 -11.78
C ARG A 69 19.84 -12.06 -10.80
N ILE A 70 20.06 -10.93 -10.15
CA ILE A 70 21.01 -10.80 -9.04
C ILE A 70 20.22 -10.84 -7.73
N LYS A 71 20.56 -11.77 -6.83
CA LYS A 71 19.92 -11.90 -5.52
C LYS A 71 20.71 -11.10 -4.48
N LYS A 72 20.06 -10.60 -3.43
CA LYS A 72 20.71 -9.85 -2.34
C LYS A 72 21.83 -10.61 -1.67
N ASN A 73 21.72 -11.94 -1.53
CA ASN A 73 22.74 -12.79 -0.91
C ASN A 73 24.05 -12.89 -1.73
N THR A 74 24.04 -12.56 -3.03
CA THR A 74 25.25 -12.52 -3.86
C THR A 74 25.99 -11.18 -3.76
N LEU A 75 25.40 -10.19 -3.11
CA LEU A 75 25.96 -8.83 -2.99
C LEU A 75 26.78 -8.63 -1.71
N ASN A 76 26.98 -9.65 -0.90
CA ASN A 76 27.71 -9.58 0.39
C ASN A 76 27.27 -8.42 1.29
N LEU A 77 25.99 -8.07 1.25
CA LEU A 77 25.44 -7.01 2.10
C LEU A 77 25.31 -7.48 3.56
N PRO A 78 25.50 -6.59 4.54
CA PRO A 78 25.26 -6.93 5.93
C PRO A 78 23.80 -7.37 6.14
N LYS A 79 23.60 -8.30 7.06
CA LYS A 79 22.26 -8.79 7.37
C LYS A 79 21.42 -7.66 8.00
N PRO A 80 20.16 -7.46 7.56
CA PRO A 80 19.29 -6.47 8.17
C PRO A 80 18.96 -6.88 9.61
N LYS A 81 18.97 -5.90 10.52
CA LYS A 81 18.48 -6.04 11.89
C LYS A 81 17.04 -5.51 11.93
N TRP A 82 16.10 -6.37 12.29
CA TRP A 82 14.69 -6.01 12.45
C TRP A 82 14.42 -5.66 13.90
N ILE A 83 13.87 -4.47 14.15
CA ILE A 83 13.47 -4.02 15.48
C ILE A 83 12.00 -3.63 15.38
N MET A 84 11.14 -4.29 16.15
CA MET A 84 9.72 -3.98 16.24
C MET A 84 9.49 -3.05 17.44
N HIS A 85 8.80 -1.95 17.19
CA HIS A 85 8.38 -1.02 18.25
C HIS A 85 6.88 -1.07 18.37
N GLU A 86 6.40 -1.51 19.51
CA GLU A 86 4.97 -1.43 19.85
C GLU A 86 4.67 -0.03 20.40
N VAL A 87 3.55 0.55 19.96
CA VAL A 87 3.14 1.89 20.34
C VAL A 87 1.66 1.88 20.70
N GLU A 88 1.37 2.29 21.90
CA GLU A 88 -0.01 2.45 22.36
C GLU A 88 -0.66 3.66 21.70
N LEU A 89 -1.96 3.53 21.39
CA LEU A 89 -2.75 4.64 20.89
C LEU A 89 -2.99 5.66 22.01
N ASN A 90 -2.88 6.94 21.69
CA ASN A 90 -3.27 8.02 22.60
C ASN A 90 -4.76 7.94 22.91
N THR A 91 -5.21 8.60 23.97
CA THR A 91 -6.59 8.48 24.49
C THR A 91 -7.64 8.79 23.44
N ARG A 92 -7.53 9.94 22.76
CA ARG A 92 -8.50 10.31 21.71
C ARG A 92 -8.42 9.40 20.48
N GLN A 93 -7.21 9.00 20.10
CA GLN A 93 -7.01 8.06 19.00
C GLN A 93 -7.63 6.69 19.34
N ARG A 94 -7.48 6.24 20.59
CA ARG A 94 -8.08 5.00 21.10
C ARG A 94 -9.60 5.05 21.05
N ASP A 95 -10.18 6.15 21.51
CA ASP A 95 -11.64 6.33 21.51
C ASP A 95 -12.20 6.26 20.09
N ILE A 96 -11.60 6.99 19.14
CA ILE A 96 -12.01 6.94 17.73
C ILE A 96 -11.84 5.55 17.16
N TYR A 97 -10.71 4.88 17.45
CA TYR A 97 -10.44 3.53 16.97
C TYR A 97 -11.51 2.55 17.44
N ASN A 98 -11.87 2.58 18.71
CA ASN A 98 -12.88 1.68 19.30
C ASN A 98 -14.26 1.88 18.64
N VAL A 99 -14.65 3.12 18.35
CA VAL A 99 -15.91 3.41 17.65
C VAL A 99 -15.90 2.86 16.22
N ILE A 100 -14.80 3.09 15.46
CA ILE A 100 -14.66 2.60 14.09
C ILE A 100 -14.58 1.06 14.06
N GLU A 101 -13.93 0.44 15.05
CA GLU A 101 -13.87 -1.01 15.17
C GLU A 101 -15.28 -1.60 15.43
N ALA A 102 -16.03 -1.05 16.37
CA ALA A 102 -17.39 -1.51 16.67
C ALA A 102 -18.31 -1.37 15.45
N ASP A 103 -18.28 -0.22 14.76
CA ASP A 103 -19.04 0.02 13.53
C ASP A 103 -18.64 -0.97 12.42
N THR A 104 -17.35 -1.20 12.25
CA THR A 104 -16.80 -2.16 11.28
C THR A 104 -17.28 -3.58 11.57
N LEU A 105 -17.23 -4.03 12.81
CA LEU A 105 -17.68 -5.37 13.20
C LEU A 105 -19.19 -5.53 12.99
N LYS A 106 -19.98 -4.52 13.36
CA LYS A 106 -21.42 -4.51 13.13
C LYS A 106 -21.75 -4.64 11.64
N GLU A 107 -21.17 -3.81 10.79
CA GLU A 107 -21.41 -3.86 9.36
C GLU A 107 -20.97 -5.18 8.70
N ILE A 108 -19.85 -5.78 9.14
CA ILE A 108 -19.39 -7.08 8.63
C ILE A 108 -20.40 -8.19 9.00
N ASN A 109 -20.96 -8.14 10.22
CA ASN A 109 -21.91 -9.14 10.70
C ASN A 109 -23.29 -8.98 10.06
N GLU A 110 -23.74 -7.75 9.79
CA GLU A 110 -25.02 -7.44 9.17
C GLU A 110 -25.01 -7.57 7.63
N THR A 111 -23.84 -7.69 7.04
CA THR A 111 -23.67 -7.74 5.58
C THR A 111 -24.15 -9.07 5.02
N ASN A 112 -25.20 -9.03 4.18
CA ASN A 112 -25.76 -10.17 3.47
C ASN A 112 -25.28 -10.23 2.00
N ILE A 113 -23.96 -10.15 1.78
CA ILE A 113 -23.35 -10.24 0.45
C ILE A 113 -23.10 -11.71 0.12
N GLN A 114 -23.88 -12.27 -0.82
CA GLN A 114 -23.73 -13.67 -1.26
C GLN A 114 -22.51 -13.89 -2.16
N ASP A 115 -22.08 -12.85 -2.91
CA ASP A 115 -20.89 -12.91 -3.78
C ASP A 115 -19.62 -12.84 -2.92
N GLN A 116 -18.88 -13.95 -2.86
CA GLN A 116 -17.65 -14.05 -2.07
C GLN A 116 -16.57 -13.03 -2.45
N ALA A 117 -16.44 -12.71 -3.73
CA ALA A 117 -15.45 -11.71 -4.18
C ALA A 117 -15.82 -10.30 -3.72
N LYS A 118 -17.10 -9.95 -3.76
CA LYS A 118 -17.61 -8.67 -3.25
C LYS A 118 -17.48 -8.60 -1.73
N LEU A 119 -17.80 -9.68 -1.01
CA LEU A 119 -17.64 -9.76 0.44
C LEU A 119 -16.17 -9.58 0.85
N GLN A 120 -15.24 -10.20 0.14
CA GLN A 120 -13.82 -10.05 0.43
C GLN A 120 -13.34 -8.60 0.21
N LYS A 121 -13.76 -7.97 -0.89
CA LYS A 121 -13.45 -6.55 -1.16
C LYS A 121 -14.01 -5.63 -0.06
N PHE A 122 -15.25 -5.88 0.35
CA PHE A 122 -15.87 -5.13 1.44
C PHE A 122 -15.08 -5.25 2.76
N ARG A 123 -14.69 -6.47 3.16
CA ARG A 123 -13.88 -6.71 4.36
C ARG A 123 -12.51 -5.99 4.27
N ILE A 124 -11.85 -6.05 3.12
CA ILE A 124 -10.58 -5.35 2.92
C ILE A 124 -10.76 -3.82 3.06
N ALA A 125 -11.81 -3.26 2.47
CA ALA A 125 -12.10 -1.82 2.62
C ALA A 125 -12.29 -1.41 4.08
N LYS A 126 -12.99 -2.23 4.89
CA LYS A 126 -13.15 -1.98 6.32
C LYS A 126 -11.84 -2.11 7.10
N MET A 127 -11.01 -3.10 6.78
CA MET A 127 -9.67 -3.22 7.37
C MET A 127 -8.78 -2.01 7.07
N VAL A 128 -8.87 -1.45 5.86
CA VAL A 128 -8.14 -0.22 5.51
C VAL A 128 -8.56 0.95 6.39
N ARG A 129 -9.85 1.07 6.74
CA ARG A 129 -10.34 2.10 7.68
C ARG A 129 -9.73 1.97 9.08
N LEU A 130 -9.67 0.75 9.59
CA LEU A 130 -9.01 0.50 10.87
C LEU A 130 -7.51 0.83 10.81
N LEU A 131 -6.83 0.49 9.73
CA LEU A 131 -5.43 0.84 9.52
C LEU A 131 -5.22 2.36 9.43
N GLN A 132 -6.10 3.09 8.74
CA GLN A 132 -6.10 4.55 8.70
C GLN A 132 -6.24 5.12 10.11
N THR A 133 -7.25 4.68 10.87
CA THR A 133 -7.49 5.14 12.24
C THR A 133 -6.33 4.83 13.17
N ALA A 134 -5.76 3.63 13.08
CA ALA A 134 -4.59 3.23 13.87
C ALA A 134 -3.30 3.96 13.48
N SER A 135 -3.24 4.50 12.26
CA SER A 135 -2.12 5.31 11.79
C SER A 135 -2.32 6.78 12.10
N ASN A 136 -3.47 7.33 11.74
CA ASN A 136 -3.86 8.73 11.95
C ASN A 136 -5.37 8.90 11.71
N PRO A 137 -6.17 9.17 12.74
CA PRO A 137 -7.63 9.38 12.61
C PRO A 137 -8.02 10.47 11.62
N SER A 138 -7.19 11.51 11.43
CA SER A 138 -7.48 12.60 10.47
C SER A 138 -7.59 12.12 9.03
N LEU A 139 -7.01 10.96 8.69
CA LEU A 139 -7.17 10.35 7.36
C LEU A 139 -8.63 9.99 7.04
N LEU A 140 -9.49 9.85 8.04
CA LEU A 140 -10.90 9.58 7.83
C LEU A 140 -11.68 10.86 7.47
N SER A 141 -11.22 12.04 7.86
CA SER A 141 -11.89 13.30 7.55
C SER A 141 -11.73 13.74 6.10
N GLU A 142 -10.64 13.36 5.45
CA GLU A 142 -10.37 13.69 4.05
C GLU A 142 -11.31 13.01 3.05
N LEU A 143 -11.98 11.95 3.48
CA LEU A 143 -12.98 11.24 2.67
C LEU A 143 -14.22 12.07 2.35
N THR A 144 -14.46 13.13 3.11
CA THR A 144 -15.58 14.05 2.89
C THR A 144 -15.22 15.15 1.89
N SER A 145 -13.94 15.40 1.64
CA SER A 145 -13.48 16.50 0.79
C SER A 145 -13.20 16.12 -0.67
N GLY A 146 -13.40 14.85 -1.05
CA GLY A 146 -13.23 14.40 -2.45
C GLY A 146 -11.78 14.32 -2.95
N PHE A 147 -10.79 14.62 -2.12
CA PHE A 147 -9.37 14.67 -2.47
C PHE A 147 -8.58 13.54 -1.79
N ASP A 148 -8.90 12.29 -2.08
CA ASP A 148 -8.20 11.16 -1.50
C ASP A 148 -7.30 10.45 -2.53
N VAL A 149 -6.14 11.05 -2.80
CA VAL A 149 -5.11 10.46 -3.66
C VAL A 149 -4.60 9.11 -3.09
N SER A 150 -4.62 8.95 -1.77
CA SER A 150 -4.20 7.70 -1.13
C SER A 150 -5.21 6.56 -1.33
N ASN A 151 -6.50 6.88 -1.39
CA ASN A 151 -7.55 5.91 -1.69
C ASN A 151 -7.54 5.48 -3.17
N ASP A 152 -7.19 6.37 -4.09
CA ASP A 152 -7.09 6.02 -5.51
C ASP A 152 -5.94 5.03 -5.75
N LEU A 153 -4.77 5.24 -5.15
CA LEU A 153 -3.64 4.30 -5.24
C LEU A 153 -3.97 2.94 -4.59
N PHE A 154 -4.61 2.95 -3.41
CA PHE A 154 -5.03 1.71 -2.74
C PHE A 154 -6.16 1.01 -3.50
N SER A 155 -7.14 1.75 -4.01
CA SER A 155 -8.25 1.19 -4.77
C SER A 155 -7.79 0.62 -6.12
N GLU A 156 -6.88 1.28 -6.82
CA GLU A 156 -6.28 0.77 -8.06
C GLU A 156 -5.40 -0.46 -7.80
N GLN A 157 -4.55 -0.42 -6.76
CA GLN A 157 -3.63 -1.50 -6.47
C GLN A 157 -4.32 -2.78 -5.98
N PHE A 158 -5.40 -2.65 -5.22
CA PHE A 158 -6.14 -3.79 -4.66
C PHE A 158 -7.51 -4.01 -5.31
N GLY A 159 -7.89 -3.21 -6.30
CA GLY A 159 -9.20 -3.30 -6.97
C GLY A 159 -10.38 -3.10 -6.01
N ILE A 160 -10.19 -2.28 -4.97
CA ILE A 160 -11.19 -2.00 -3.95
C ILE A 160 -12.07 -0.87 -4.47
N PRO A 161 -13.40 -1.03 -4.54
CA PRO A 161 -14.28 0.08 -4.91
C PRO A 161 -14.14 1.21 -3.89
N LYS A 162 -14.16 2.46 -4.37
CA LYS A 162 -14.17 3.64 -3.48
C LYS A 162 -15.22 3.41 -2.40
N PRO A 163 -14.85 3.49 -1.12
CA PRO A 163 -15.81 3.32 -0.05
C PRO A 163 -16.75 4.52 -0.08
N SER A 164 -17.88 4.34 -0.76
CA SER A 164 -18.98 5.30 -0.72
C SER A 164 -19.67 5.20 0.65
N GLY A 165 -19.72 6.29 1.36
CA GLY A 165 -20.69 6.46 2.45
C GLY A 165 -20.32 6.05 3.86
N THR A 166 -19.07 5.78 4.18
CA THR A 166 -18.67 5.27 5.52
C THR A 166 -18.80 6.29 6.66
N MET A 167 -18.85 7.58 6.36
CA MET A 167 -19.04 8.60 7.39
C MET A 167 -20.53 8.89 7.71
N SER A 168 -21.45 8.46 6.85
CA SER A 168 -22.88 8.71 7.05
C SER A 168 -23.53 7.84 8.14
N THR A 169 -22.85 6.75 8.53
CA THR A 169 -23.33 5.85 9.60
C THR A 169 -22.81 6.24 10.99
N LEU A 170 -21.76 7.07 11.06
CA LEU A 170 -21.19 7.50 12.31
C LEU A 170 -22.00 8.63 12.95
N GLU A 171 -22.04 8.64 14.29
CA GLU A 171 -22.64 9.74 15.01
C GLU A 171 -21.94 11.08 14.73
N PRO A 172 -22.68 12.20 14.68
CA PRO A 172 -22.12 13.55 14.44
C PRO A 172 -20.97 13.90 15.39
N THR A 173 -21.04 13.47 16.64
CA THR A 173 -19.99 13.66 17.66
C THR A 173 -18.68 12.95 17.31
N THR A 174 -18.76 11.77 16.71
CA THR A 174 -17.59 11.03 16.24
C THR A 174 -16.96 11.69 15.00
N ILE A 175 -17.80 12.16 14.07
CA ILE A 175 -17.34 12.89 12.89
C ILE A 175 -16.60 14.17 13.31
N GLU A 176 -17.12 14.90 14.29
CA GLU A 176 -16.45 16.09 14.83
C GLU A 176 -15.12 15.74 15.51
N LYS A 177 -15.05 14.67 16.29
CA LYS A 177 -13.81 14.20 16.91
C LYS A 177 -12.75 13.86 15.85
N ILE A 178 -13.12 13.21 14.76
CA ILE A 178 -12.24 12.87 13.65
C ILE A 178 -11.74 14.15 12.96
N SER A 179 -12.66 15.05 12.60
CA SER A 179 -12.34 16.28 11.86
C SER A 179 -11.44 17.24 12.67
N ASN A 180 -11.57 17.24 13.98
CA ASN A 180 -10.76 18.08 14.86
C ASN A 180 -9.56 17.35 15.49
N TYR A 181 -9.33 16.09 15.18
CA TYR A 181 -8.31 15.26 15.84
C TYR A 181 -6.93 15.93 15.86
N SER A 182 -6.45 16.40 14.70
CA SER A 182 -5.13 17.02 14.55
C SER A 182 -4.93 18.31 15.34
N LYS A 183 -6.02 18.95 15.80
CA LYS A 183 -5.93 20.16 16.64
C LYS A 183 -5.57 19.84 18.11
N PHE A 184 -5.80 18.62 18.53
CA PHE A 184 -5.67 18.24 19.95
C PHE A 184 -4.58 17.21 20.19
N GLU A 185 -4.27 16.39 19.19
CA GLU A 185 -3.41 15.22 19.39
C GLU A 185 -2.66 14.85 18.11
N MET A 186 -1.40 14.46 18.24
CA MET A 186 -0.62 13.88 17.15
C MET A 186 -0.67 12.35 17.24
N PRO A 187 -0.75 11.64 16.11
CA PRO A 187 -0.79 10.17 16.12
C PRO A 187 0.43 9.58 16.80
N SER A 188 0.21 8.69 17.79
CA SER A 188 1.28 8.15 18.62
C SER A 188 2.37 7.42 17.84
N LYS A 189 2.01 6.69 16.78
CA LYS A 189 2.98 6.05 15.86
C LYS A 189 3.88 7.05 15.16
N MET A 190 3.33 8.19 14.75
CA MET A 190 4.10 9.24 14.08
C MET A 190 5.08 9.92 15.02
N VAL A 191 4.62 10.23 16.24
CA VAL A 191 5.50 10.79 17.29
C VAL A 191 6.64 9.84 17.59
N LYS A 192 6.36 8.54 17.78
CA LYS A 192 7.39 7.54 18.04
C LYS A 192 8.38 7.38 16.88
N ALA A 193 7.88 7.35 15.65
CA ALA A 193 8.72 7.25 14.47
C ALA A 193 9.64 8.47 14.31
N ALA A 194 9.12 9.70 14.58
CA ALA A 194 9.92 10.91 14.57
C ALA A 194 11.02 10.91 15.65
N GLN A 195 10.72 10.41 16.85
CA GLN A 195 11.72 10.26 17.92
C GLN A 195 12.84 9.30 17.50
N ILE A 196 12.48 8.12 16.97
CA ILE A 196 13.47 7.13 16.50
C ILE A 196 14.31 7.71 15.37
N ALA A 197 13.67 8.36 14.39
CA ALA A 197 14.36 8.97 13.27
C ALA A 197 15.33 10.08 13.74
N GLY A 198 14.91 10.92 14.69
CA GLY A 198 15.75 11.96 15.26
C GLY A 198 16.97 11.40 16.00
N ASN A 199 16.79 10.37 16.83
CA ASN A 199 17.88 9.75 17.54
C ASN A 199 18.91 9.13 16.58
N LEU A 200 18.44 8.40 15.56
CA LEU A 200 19.32 7.81 14.55
C LEU A 200 20.06 8.88 13.74
N TYR A 201 19.41 10.00 13.45
CA TYR A 201 20.04 11.13 12.77
C TYR A 201 21.15 11.75 13.65
N ASP A 202 20.89 11.96 14.93
CA ASP A 202 21.85 12.50 15.88
C ASP A 202 23.08 11.56 16.06
N GLU A 203 22.88 10.25 15.88
CA GLU A 203 23.93 9.23 15.81
C GLU A 203 24.69 9.19 14.47
N GLY A 204 24.32 10.05 13.48
CA GLY A 204 24.95 10.14 12.17
C GLY A 204 24.43 9.12 11.13
N HIS A 205 23.32 8.46 11.41
CA HIS A 205 22.72 7.50 10.48
C HIS A 205 21.84 8.20 9.41
N LYS A 206 21.79 7.60 8.21
CA LYS A 206 20.83 7.98 7.18
C LYS A 206 19.52 7.28 7.44
N VAL A 207 18.42 8.03 7.52
CA VAL A 207 17.10 7.50 7.85
C VAL A 207 16.16 7.61 6.64
N ILE A 208 15.43 6.52 6.33
CA ILE A 208 14.35 6.50 5.34
C ILE A 208 13.08 6.09 6.07
N ILE A 209 12.04 6.93 6.00
CA ILE A 209 10.75 6.67 6.60
C ILE A 209 9.76 6.29 5.50
N TRP A 210 9.20 5.06 5.59
CA TRP A 210 8.15 4.59 4.70
C TRP A 210 6.80 4.77 5.36
N ASN A 211 5.85 5.33 4.63
CA ASN A 211 4.48 5.49 5.09
C ASN A 211 3.50 5.00 4.01
N SER A 212 2.42 4.35 4.43
CA SER A 212 1.38 3.85 3.52
C SER A 212 0.41 4.95 3.07
N PHE A 213 0.36 6.08 3.77
CA PHE A 213 -0.57 7.17 3.51
C PHE A 213 0.18 8.48 3.23
N ILE A 214 -0.08 9.08 2.06
CA ILE A 214 0.63 10.29 1.59
C ILE A 214 0.44 11.46 2.55
N HIS A 215 -0.77 11.65 3.07
CA HIS A 215 -1.05 12.72 4.04
C HIS A 215 -0.15 12.64 5.28
N ASN A 216 0.09 11.43 5.79
CA ASN A 216 1.02 11.23 6.91
C ASN A 216 2.46 11.60 6.55
N MET A 217 2.89 11.44 5.30
CA MET A 217 4.22 11.90 4.87
C MET A 217 4.32 13.42 4.91
N MET A 218 3.26 14.13 4.49
CA MET A 218 3.20 15.59 4.55
C MET A 218 3.22 16.11 6.00
N LEU A 219 2.46 15.47 6.91
CA LEU A 219 2.51 15.77 8.33
C LEU A 219 3.89 15.53 8.94
N PHE A 220 4.56 14.44 8.55
CA PHE A 220 5.94 14.18 8.98
C PHE A 220 6.89 15.28 8.57
N GLN A 221 6.82 15.70 7.31
CA GLN A 221 7.68 16.72 6.76
C GLN A 221 7.42 18.09 7.41
N ASN A 222 6.16 18.49 7.52
CA ASN A 222 5.80 19.85 7.92
C ASN A 222 5.86 20.04 9.45
N ASP A 223 5.35 19.11 10.22
CA ASP A 223 5.12 19.30 11.65
C ASP A 223 6.17 18.63 12.54
N LEU A 224 6.63 17.45 12.16
CA LEU A 224 7.51 16.66 13.02
C LEU A 224 9.00 16.83 12.72
N LEU A 225 9.37 17.01 11.47
CA LEU A 225 10.78 17.21 11.07
C LEU A 225 11.18 18.67 11.07
N SER A 226 10.29 19.59 10.66
CA SER A 226 10.57 21.04 10.61
C SER A 226 10.82 21.63 12.00
N ASN A 227 10.09 21.16 13.02
CA ASN A 227 10.22 21.62 14.40
C ASN A 227 11.53 21.17 15.08
N LYS A 228 12.26 20.20 14.52
CA LYS A 228 13.54 19.71 15.08
C LYS A 228 14.78 20.22 14.37
N LYS A 229 14.67 21.16 13.41
CA LYS A 229 15.80 21.62 12.60
C LYS A 229 16.63 20.45 12.04
N VAL A 230 15.96 19.45 11.53
CA VAL A 230 16.60 18.43 10.73
C VAL A 230 16.80 19.03 9.34
N ASN A 231 17.92 19.72 9.16
CA ASN A 231 18.37 20.25 7.88
C ASN A 231 18.97 19.14 7.03
#